data_12d5c18a7ad94e17c0749822d3af02d3
#
_entry.id   12d5c18a7ad94e17c0749822d3af02d3
#
_cell.length_a   1.000
_cell.length_b   1.000
_cell.length_c   1.000
_cell.angle_alpha   90.00
_cell.angle_beta   90.00
_cell.angle_gamma   90.00
#
_symmetry.space_group_name_H-M   'P 1'
#
loop_
_entity.id
_entity.type
_entity.pdbx_description
1 polymer ?
#
loop_
_entity_poly.entity_id
_entity_poly.type
_entity_poly.pdbx_seq_one_letter_code
_entity_poly.pdbx_strand_id
1 'polypeptide(L)'
;MVDGSLSAKISSAPSDPIFGIVEAFRADPRPEKINLAAGVYMEENGVTPILASVREAERRLLANSTTKLYKPIGGDPALVKLMRALIFREPGAPFGTLPSIATSGRVEVLHTPGGTGAVRLAVELVARLRPEAQIWVSDPTWPN
;
A
#
# COMPACT_ATOMS: atom_id res chain seq x y z
N MET A 1 -31.63 21.98 28.94
CA MET A 1 -31.74 21.29 27.63
C MET A 1 -30.42 21.53 26.89
N VAL A 2 -29.53 20.56 26.85
CA VAL A 2 -28.28 20.65 26.08
C VAL A 2 -28.61 20.04 24.72
N ASP A 3 -29.14 20.84 23.82
CA ASP A 3 -29.34 20.44 22.44
C ASP A 3 -28.05 20.74 21.66
N GLY A 4 -27.15 19.87 21.78
CA GLY A 4 -25.87 19.89 21.05
C GLY A 4 -25.54 18.51 20.59
N SER A 5 -26.29 18.00 19.60
CA SER A 5 -25.91 16.78 18.91
C SER A 5 -24.43 16.87 18.51
N LEU A 6 -23.61 15.93 18.97
CA LEU A 6 -22.19 15.86 18.60
C LEU A 6 -22.00 15.89 17.07
N SER A 7 -22.97 15.36 16.33
CA SER A 7 -22.98 15.38 14.87
C SER A 7 -23.14 16.79 14.27
N ALA A 8 -23.78 17.74 14.97
CA ALA A 8 -23.90 19.14 14.51
C ALA A 8 -22.55 19.89 14.53
N LYS A 9 -21.55 19.37 15.22
CA LYS A 9 -20.20 19.93 15.28
C LYS A 9 -19.25 19.37 14.20
N ILE A 10 -19.72 18.41 13.43
CA ILE A 10 -18.92 17.75 12.38
C ILE A 10 -19.36 18.34 11.04
N SER A 11 -18.49 19.12 10.40
CA SER A 11 -18.71 19.56 9.03
C SER A 11 -18.56 18.37 8.07
N SER A 12 -19.36 18.38 7.00
CA SER A 12 -19.17 17.40 5.93
C SER A 12 -17.77 17.52 5.35
N ALA A 13 -17.05 16.42 5.27
CA ALA A 13 -15.76 16.40 4.59
C ALA A 13 -15.95 16.65 3.09
N PRO A 14 -15.03 17.31 2.41
CA PRO A 14 -15.04 17.39 0.95
C PRO A 14 -15.00 15.99 0.35
N SER A 15 -15.54 15.84 -0.87
CA SER A 15 -15.47 14.59 -1.61
C SER A 15 -14.02 14.14 -1.76
N ASP A 16 -13.78 12.84 -1.59
CA ASP A 16 -12.45 12.27 -1.83
C ASP A 16 -12.03 12.55 -3.28
N PRO A 17 -10.83 13.13 -3.51
CA PRO A 17 -10.41 13.55 -4.84
C PRO A 17 -10.24 12.36 -5.82
N ILE A 18 -9.98 11.15 -5.34
CA ILE A 18 -9.84 9.96 -6.18
C ILE A 18 -11.19 9.29 -6.42
N PHE A 19 -11.95 9.03 -5.37
CA PHE A 19 -13.25 8.37 -5.50
C PHE A 19 -14.30 9.27 -6.17
N GLY A 20 -14.25 10.59 -5.97
CA GLY A 20 -15.09 11.54 -6.69
C GLY A 20 -14.88 11.50 -8.21
N ILE A 21 -13.66 11.32 -8.69
CA ILE A 21 -13.36 11.12 -10.12
C ILE A 21 -13.94 9.79 -10.63
N VAL A 22 -13.86 8.72 -9.84
CA VAL A 22 -14.45 7.42 -10.22
C VAL A 22 -15.97 7.51 -10.33
N GLU A 23 -16.62 8.22 -9.44
CA GLU A 23 -18.07 8.48 -9.49
C GLU A 23 -18.45 9.31 -10.72
N ALA A 24 -17.73 10.39 -11.00
CA ALA A 24 -17.92 11.19 -12.20
C ALA A 24 -17.72 10.37 -13.47
N PHE A 25 -16.70 9.51 -13.52
CA PHE A 25 -16.49 8.59 -14.64
C PHE A 25 -17.68 7.63 -14.83
N ARG A 26 -18.23 7.09 -13.76
CA ARG A 26 -19.41 6.21 -13.84
C ARG A 26 -20.65 6.93 -14.35
N ALA A 27 -20.85 8.17 -13.93
CA ALA A 27 -21.98 9.00 -14.32
C ALA A 27 -21.88 9.54 -15.76
N ASP A 28 -20.69 9.58 -16.35
CA ASP A 28 -20.48 10.05 -17.71
C ASP A 28 -21.09 9.06 -18.73
N PRO A 29 -22.04 9.48 -19.58
CA PRO A 29 -22.70 8.59 -20.56
C PRO A 29 -21.87 8.33 -21.83
N ARG A 30 -20.73 9.01 -22.02
CA ARG A 30 -19.94 8.88 -23.25
C ARG A 30 -19.29 7.50 -23.36
N PRO A 31 -19.35 6.84 -24.52
CA PRO A 31 -18.78 5.50 -24.71
C PRO A 31 -17.23 5.52 -24.77
N GLU A 32 -16.63 6.60 -25.27
CA GLU A 32 -15.16 6.70 -25.46
C GLU A 32 -14.44 7.23 -24.21
N LYS A 33 -14.90 6.89 -23.03
CA LYS A 33 -14.25 7.32 -21.78
C LYS A 33 -13.23 6.33 -21.26
N ILE A 34 -12.13 6.83 -20.75
CA ILE A 34 -11.06 6.03 -20.15
C ILE A 34 -10.87 6.44 -18.70
N ASN A 35 -10.87 5.48 -17.78
CA ASN A 35 -10.64 5.73 -16.37
C ASN A 35 -9.15 5.64 -16.03
N LEU A 36 -8.55 6.78 -15.69
CA LEU A 36 -7.16 6.89 -15.24
C LEU A 36 -7.05 7.36 -13.79
N ALA A 37 -8.15 7.32 -13.03
CA ALA A 37 -8.18 7.87 -11.67
C ALA A 37 -7.37 7.04 -10.65
N ALA A 38 -7.23 5.75 -10.86
CA ALA A 38 -6.48 4.87 -9.96
C ALA A 38 -5.44 4.05 -10.74
N GLY A 39 -4.24 3.92 -10.17
CA GLY A 39 -3.16 3.10 -10.73
C GLY A 39 -3.40 1.62 -10.47
N VAL A 40 -4.38 1.05 -11.16
CA VAL A 40 -4.76 -0.36 -11.06
C VAL A 40 -4.52 -1.03 -12.42
N TYR A 41 -3.92 -2.23 -12.42
CA TYR A 41 -3.83 -3.03 -13.64
C TYR A 41 -5.23 -3.41 -14.12
N MET A 42 -5.50 -3.16 -15.40
CA MET A 42 -6.75 -3.55 -16.07
C MET A 42 -6.41 -4.29 -17.37
N GLU A 43 -7.20 -5.29 -17.67
CA GLU A 43 -7.21 -5.93 -18.99
C GLU A 43 -7.90 -5.03 -20.02
N GLU A 44 -7.82 -5.38 -21.30
CA GLU A 44 -8.44 -4.63 -22.41
C GLU A 44 -9.95 -4.43 -22.25
N ASN A 45 -10.61 -5.35 -21.57
CA ASN A 45 -12.05 -5.28 -21.24
C ASN A 45 -12.37 -4.36 -20.04
N GLY A 46 -11.36 -3.68 -19.46
CA GLY A 46 -11.52 -2.81 -18.30
C GLY A 46 -11.70 -3.52 -16.95
N VAL A 47 -11.46 -4.82 -16.91
CA VAL A 47 -11.58 -5.63 -15.68
C VAL A 47 -10.21 -5.80 -15.03
N THR A 48 -10.15 -5.65 -13.71
CA THR A 48 -8.98 -5.99 -12.90
C THR A 48 -9.06 -7.46 -12.51
N PRO A 49 -8.21 -8.35 -13.08
CA PRO A 49 -8.26 -9.77 -12.77
C PRO A 49 -7.63 -10.07 -11.42
N ILE A 50 -8.10 -11.13 -10.76
CA ILE A 50 -7.34 -11.75 -9.67
C ILE A 50 -6.29 -12.66 -10.31
N LEU A 51 -5.02 -12.32 -10.16
CA LEU A 51 -3.92 -13.08 -10.74
C LEU A 51 -3.92 -14.54 -10.25
N ALA A 52 -3.55 -15.46 -11.12
CA ALA A 52 -3.51 -16.88 -10.77
C ALA A 52 -2.56 -17.17 -9.59
N SER A 53 -1.45 -16.44 -9.50
CA SER A 53 -0.52 -16.52 -8.36
C SER A 53 -1.14 -16.10 -7.04
N VAL A 54 -2.02 -15.08 -7.07
CA VAL A 54 -2.75 -14.62 -5.87
C VAL A 54 -3.74 -15.67 -5.41
N ARG A 55 -4.55 -16.22 -6.33
CA ARG A 55 -5.51 -17.30 -6.02
C ARG A 55 -4.81 -18.52 -5.42
N GLU A 56 -3.67 -18.91 -5.97
CA GLU A 56 -2.91 -20.05 -5.47
C GLU A 56 -2.30 -19.73 -4.08
N ALA A 57 -1.82 -18.51 -3.85
CA ALA A 57 -1.33 -18.09 -2.55
C ALA A 57 -2.44 -18.11 -1.47
N GLU A 58 -3.62 -17.61 -1.79
CA GLU A 58 -4.79 -17.66 -0.90
C GLU A 58 -5.20 -19.11 -0.57
N ARG A 59 -5.23 -19.98 -1.57
CA ARG A 59 -5.53 -21.41 -1.37
C ARG A 59 -4.50 -22.07 -0.44
N ARG A 60 -3.21 -21.79 -0.62
CA ARG A 60 -2.14 -22.30 0.28
C ARG A 60 -2.26 -21.74 1.68
N LEU A 61 -2.54 -20.45 1.82
CA LEU A 61 -2.75 -19.83 3.13
C LEU A 61 -3.92 -20.47 3.86
N LEU A 62 -5.04 -20.68 3.19
CA LEU A 62 -6.20 -21.34 3.78
C LEU A 62 -5.89 -22.77 4.23
N ALA A 63 -5.18 -23.53 3.40
CA ALA A 63 -4.84 -24.93 3.70
C ALA A 63 -3.81 -25.10 4.82
N ASN A 64 -2.87 -24.15 4.96
CA ASN A 64 -1.72 -24.30 5.85
C ASN A 64 -1.79 -23.42 7.11
N SER A 65 -2.76 -22.50 7.21
CA SER A 65 -2.88 -21.63 8.39
C SER A 65 -3.44 -22.43 9.57
N THR A 66 -2.63 -22.61 10.59
CA THR A 66 -3.00 -23.33 11.81
C THR A 66 -3.29 -22.41 13.00
N THR A 67 -3.02 -21.12 12.87
CA THR A 67 -3.16 -20.14 13.95
C THR A 67 -3.44 -18.75 13.44
N LYS A 68 -4.08 -17.93 14.29
CA LYS A 68 -4.31 -16.49 14.08
C LYS A 68 -3.66 -15.65 15.19
N LEU A 69 -2.57 -16.15 15.76
CA LEU A 69 -1.81 -15.41 16.77
C LEU A 69 -1.24 -14.10 16.22
N TYR A 70 -0.96 -13.19 17.13
CA TYR A 70 -0.27 -11.95 16.80
C TYR A 70 1.07 -12.23 16.12
N LYS A 71 1.41 -11.40 15.15
CA LYS A 71 2.72 -11.41 14.51
C LYS A 71 3.71 -10.57 15.32
N PRO A 72 5.03 -10.78 15.17
CA PRO A 72 6.03 -9.88 15.74
C PRO A 72 5.83 -8.43 15.31
N ILE A 73 6.34 -7.47 16.09
CA ILE A 73 6.21 -6.03 15.80
C ILE A 73 6.75 -5.68 14.41
N GLY A 74 7.84 -6.30 13.98
CA GLY A 74 8.40 -6.11 12.63
C GLY A 74 7.62 -6.77 11.49
N GLY A 75 6.54 -7.51 11.81
CA GLY A 75 5.72 -8.24 10.84
C GLY A 75 6.06 -9.73 10.73
N ASP A 76 5.50 -10.39 9.74
CA ASP A 76 5.78 -11.80 9.47
C ASP A 76 7.21 -11.99 8.94
N PRO A 77 8.06 -12.79 9.60
CA PRO A 77 9.47 -12.94 9.18
C PRO A 77 9.64 -13.49 7.76
N ALA A 78 8.74 -14.35 7.31
CA ALA A 78 8.80 -14.88 5.94
C ALA A 78 8.46 -13.80 4.91
N LEU A 79 7.43 -13.00 5.17
CA LEU A 79 7.09 -11.85 4.33
C LEU A 79 8.22 -10.84 4.27
N VAL A 80 8.78 -10.44 5.41
CA VAL A 80 9.90 -9.50 5.52
C VAL A 80 11.11 -9.98 4.69
N LYS A 81 11.48 -11.27 4.81
CA LYS A 81 12.56 -11.87 4.03
C LYS A 81 12.29 -11.84 2.53
N LEU A 82 11.07 -12.22 2.12
CA LEU A 82 10.67 -12.27 0.70
C LEU A 82 10.60 -10.87 0.08
N MET A 83 10.07 -9.88 0.82
CA MET A 83 10.03 -8.49 0.37
C MET A 83 11.44 -7.91 0.22
N ARG A 84 12.35 -8.20 1.15
CA ARG A 84 13.76 -7.81 1.04
C ARG A 84 14.40 -8.38 -0.22
N ALA A 85 14.18 -9.67 -0.50
CA ALA A 85 14.68 -10.34 -1.69
C ALA A 85 14.05 -9.77 -2.98
N LEU A 86 12.77 -9.44 -2.97
CA LEU A 86 12.06 -8.91 -4.13
C LEU A 86 12.54 -7.51 -4.50
N ILE A 87 12.63 -6.61 -3.53
CA ILE A 87 12.95 -5.18 -3.75
C ILE A 87 14.40 -4.99 -4.17
N PHE A 88 15.32 -5.74 -3.56
CA PHE A 88 16.76 -5.62 -3.81
C PHE A 88 17.31 -6.69 -4.75
N ARG A 89 16.44 -7.39 -5.48
CA ARG A 89 16.84 -8.45 -6.41
C ARG A 89 17.78 -7.90 -7.48
N GLU A 90 18.90 -8.58 -7.67
CA GLU A 90 19.80 -8.31 -8.78
C GLU A 90 19.19 -8.82 -10.11
N PRO A 91 19.40 -8.10 -11.23
CA PRO A 91 18.94 -8.56 -12.54
C PRO A 91 19.48 -9.96 -12.84
N GLY A 92 18.60 -10.87 -13.25
CA GLY A 92 18.97 -12.27 -13.58
C GLY A 92 19.11 -13.22 -12.39
N ALA A 93 19.12 -12.74 -11.15
CA ALA A 93 19.16 -13.62 -9.98
C ALA A 93 17.86 -14.43 -9.84
N PRO A 94 17.91 -15.70 -9.37
CA PRO A 94 16.72 -16.48 -9.05
C PRO A 94 15.85 -15.77 -8.01
N PHE A 95 14.53 -15.94 -8.10
CA PHE A 95 13.62 -15.38 -7.11
C PHE A 95 13.88 -15.96 -5.72
N GLY A 96 13.91 -15.10 -4.71
CA GLY A 96 14.19 -15.47 -3.32
C GLY A 96 15.68 -15.46 -2.95
N THR A 97 16.58 -15.26 -3.91
CA THR A 97 18.00 -15.00 -3.61
C THR A 97 18.13 -13.65 -2.92
N LEU A 98 18.78 -13.64 -1.76
CA LEU A 98 19.10 -12.40 -1.06
C LEU A 98 20.35 -11.76 -1.68
N PRO A 99 20.26 -10.56 -2.24
CA PRO A 99 21.44 -9.86 -2.76
C PRO A 99 22.37 -9.43 -1.62
N SER A 100 23.63 -9.17 -1.96
CA SER A 100 24.66 -8.79 -0.99
C SER A 100 24.28 -7.58 -0.13
N ILE A 101 23.64 -6.58 -0.71
CA ILE A 101 23.15 -5.41 0.04
C ILE A 101 22.09 -5.79 1.09
N ALA A 102 21.22 -6.74 0.78
CA ALA A 102 20.17 -7.18 1.71
C ALA A 102 20.71 -7.98 2.90
N THR A 103 21.93 -8.54 2.78
CA THR A 103 22.62 -9.28 3.85
C THR A 103 23.67 -8.46 4.57
N SER A 104 23.95 -7.25 4.12
CA SER A 104 25.02 -6.37 4.65
C SER A 104 24.69 -5.71 6.00
N GLY A 105 23.50 -5.91 6.55
CA GLY A 105 23.02 -5.19 7.74
C GLY A 105 22.56 -3.74 7.47
N ARG A 106 22.62 -3.30 6.22
CA ARG A 106 22.20 -1.93 5.82
C ARG A 106 20.73 -1.83 5.43
N VAL A 107 20.04 -2.94 5.32
CA VAL A 107 18.64 -3.02 4.90
C VAL A 107 17.82 -3.68 5.98
N GLU A 108 16.83 -2.95 6.47
CA GLU A 108 15.75 -3.49 7.29
C GLU A 108 14.40 -3.33 6.60
N VAL A 109 13.51 -4.26 6.84
CA VAL A 109 12.16 -4.27 6.29
C VAL A 109 11.17 -4.45 7.43
N LEU A 110 10.16 -3.60 7.46
CA LEU A 110 9.08 -3.66 8.43
C LEU A 110 7.75 -3.81 7.70
N HIS A 111 6.91 -4.68 8.19
CA HIS A 111 5.55 -4.84 7.68
C HIS A 111 4.62 -3.86 8.40
N THR A 112 3.94 -3.02 7.64
CA THR A 112 3.05 -1.98 8.16
C THR A 112 1.62 -2.16 7.64
N PRO A 113 0.61 -1.58 8.31
CA PRO A 113 -0.76 -1.55 7.79
C PRO A 113 -0.85 -0.63 6.56
N GLY A 114 -0.58 -1.17 5.37
CA GLY A 114 -0.66 -0.45 4.11
C GLY A 114 0.40 0.63 3.91
N GLY A 115 0.30 1.36 2.80
CA GLY A 115 1.24 2.42 2.42
C GLY A 115 1.23 3.63 3.34
N THR A 116 0.07 4.02 3.85
CA THR A 116 -0.05 5.14 4.81
C THR A 116 0.76 4.86 6.08
N GLY A 117 0.66 3.65 6.63
CA GLY A 117 1.46 3.24 7.79
C GLY A 117 2.96 3.22 7.48
N ALA A 118 3.34 2.79 6.28
CA ALA A 118 4.74 2.77 5.85
C ALA A 118 5.31 4.19 5.72
N VAL A 119 4.61 5.10 5.06
CA VAL A 119 5.03 6.51 4.92
C VAL A 119 5.14 7.17 6.29
N ARG A 120 4.12 7.02 7.14
CA ARG A 120 4.16 7.59 8.50
C ARG A 120 5.37 7.12 9.30
N LEU A 121 5.64 5.82 9.29
CA LEU A 121 6.76 5.26 10.02
C LEU A 121 8.11 5.73 9.47
N ALA A 122 8.24 5.80 8.13
CA ALA A 122 9.47 6.27 7.48
C ALA A 122 9.75 7.75 7.81
N VAL A 123 8.74 8.61 7.71
CA VAL A 123 8.84 10.03 8.03
C VAL A 123 9.21 10.24 9.50
N GLU A 124 8.55 9.52 10.41
CA GLU A 124 8.84 9.59 11.85
C GLU A 124 10.28 9.15 12.15
N LEU A 125 10.77 8.11 11.49
CA LEU A 125 12.16 7.65 11.64
C LEU A 125 13.16 8.72 11.16
N VAL A 126 12.93 9.30 10.00
CA VAL A 126 13.77 10.38 9.46
C VAL A 126 13.76 11.58 10.38
N ALA A 127 12.59 12.01 10.85
CA ALA A 127 12.48 13.15 11.77
C ALA A 127 13.22 12.95 13.09
N ARG A 128 13.27 11.72 13.59
CA ARG A 128 14.04 11.40 14.82
C ARG A 128 15.53 11.35 14.60
N LEU A 129 15.98 10.83 13.46
CA LEU A 129 17.40 10.68 13.16
C LEU A 129 18.03 11.96 12.58
N ARG A 130 17.24 12.74 11.87
CA ARG A 130 17.65 13.94 11.13
C ARG A 130 16.54 14.99 11.21
N PRO A 131 16.35 15.70 12.32
CA PRO A 131 15.28 16.69 12.50
C PRO A 131 15.28 17.81 11.46
N GLU A 132 16.42 18.11 10.88
CA GLU A 132 16.62 19.12 9.84
C GLU A 132 16.41 18.61 8.41
N ALA A 133 16.13 17.31 8.23
CA ALA A 133 15.97 16.74 6.91
C ALA A 133 14.70 17.25 6.22
N GLN A 134 14.83 17.55 4.94
CA GLN A 134 13.71 17.88 4.05
C GLN A 134 13.25 16.64 3.34
N ILE A 135 11.94 16.45 3.27
CA ILE A 135 11.31 15.38 2.52
C ILE A 135 10.71 15.96 1.24
N TRP A 136 11.23 15.55 0.11
CA TRP A 136 10.75 15.96 -1.20
C TRP A 136 9.60 15.07 -1.64
N VAL A 137 8.54 15.68 -2.13
CA VAL A 137 7.37 15.00 -2.70
C VAL A 137 7.12 15.53 -4.11
N SER A 138 6.51 14.73 -4.96
CA SER A 138 6.08 15.16 -6.30
C SER A 138 4.87 16.10 -6.20
N ASP A 139 4.67 16.93 -7.23
CA ASP A 139 3.45 17.70 -7.41
C ASP A 139 2.92 17.41 -8.82
N PRO A 140 1.78 16.76 -8.96
CA PRO A 140 0.92 16.20 -7.91
C PRO A 140 1.50 14.97 -7.22
N THR A 141 0.99 14.67 -6.02
CA THR A 141 1.34 13.49 -5.24
C THR A 141 0.09 12.85 -4.62
N TRP A 142 0.25 11.69 -4.03
CA TRP A 142 -0.78 11.03 -3.24
C TRP A 142 -1.16 11.91 -2.03
N PRO A 143 -2.47 12.19 -1.81
CA PRO A 143 -2.88 13.20 -0.82
C PRO A 143 -2.73 12.81 0.65
N ASN A 144 -2.51 11.52 0.97
CA ASN A 144 -2.39 11.04 2.37
C ASN A 144 -0.99 11.21 2.92
#